data_f51c0242a257912d531aca4baf433670
#
_entry.id   f51c0242a257912d531aca4baf433670
#
_cell.length_a   1.000
_cell.length_b   1.000
_cell.length_c   1.000
_cell.angle_alpha   90.00
_cell.angle_beta   90.00
_cell.angle_gamma   90.00
#
_symmetry.space_group_name_H-M   'P 1'
#
loop_
_entity.id
_entity.type
_entity.pdbx_description
1 polymer ?
#
loop_
_entity_poly.entity_id
_entity_poly.type
_entity_poly.pdbx_seq_one_letter_code
_entity_poly.pdbx_strand_id
1 'polypeptide(L)'
;VSTAGDESAKSAHDSHSSNFRSQVSASVGASSETFIVERVRKRLLDQGVDVSAANIVCALRDEGIVLDENTLPHIVERVHDELVGAGPLENFLHATNVSDVLVTSDGHVWVDAGSGLENKGQHFSDSAHVRRVASRLASRVGRRLDDASPFVDARLPDGTRLHGVIEPIATDGACLSLRIPHRGGFTLEQLADAQTVDEPCVRLLRRIIASRSSLLVTGATGSGKTTVLGALLGAVSPRERIVIVEDTAELQPQHPHVVRLQSRPANIEGAGRVTMRDLVRQSLRMRPDRIVVGEVRGAEVIDLLTALNTGHRGGCGTIHANSPMDAMKRIEALGLTAGVPRDATHALISAAIDIVVHLERLPSGRRVVSDVHEVRDEHGLCVTSALYGRGGLAEDLS
;
A
#
# COMPACT_ATOMS: atom_id res chain seq x y z
N VAL A 1 34.85 -49.03 51.54
CA VAL A 1 33.49 -48.61 51.83
C VAL A 1 33.03 -47.73 50.66
N SER A 2 32.22 -48.39 49.86
CA SER A 2 31.05 -47.98 49.06
C SER A 2 31.16 -46.76 48.16
N THR A 3 31.34 -47.02 46.88
CA THR A 3 30.97 -46.20 45.71
C THR A 3 29.56 -46.65 45.26
N ALA A 4 28.56 -45.83 45.44
CA ALA A 4 27.28 -45.98 44.79
C ALA A 4 26.60 -44.58 44.74
N GLY A 5 26.56 -43.93 43.59
CA GLY A 5 25.92 -42.61 43.45
C GLY A 5 26.20 -41.87 42.15
N ASP A 6 26.40 -42.54 41.01
CA ASP A 6 26.62 -41.81 39.76
C ASP A 6 26.01 -42.47 38.47
N GLU A 7 25.08 -43.42 38.61
CA GLU A 7 24.41 -44.03 37.47
C GLU A 7 22.99 -43.57 37.21
N SER A 8 22.36 -42.82 38.12
CA SER A 8 20.95 -42.39 37.95
C SER A 8 20.75 -41.09 37.12
N ALA A 9 21.81 -40.27 36.97
CA ALA A 9 21.72 -39.00 36.21
C ALA A 9 21.92 -39.16 34.69
N LYS A 10 22.60 -40.25 34.24
CA LYS A 10 22.81 -40.53 32.83
C LYS A 10 21.62 -41.22 32.16
N SER A 11 20.82 -41.98 32.93
CA SER A 11 19.62 -42.69 32.41
C SER A 11 18.45 -41.76 32.12
N ALA A 12 18.33 -40.61 32.79
CA ALA A 12 17.22 -39.67 32.57
C ALA A 12 17.45 -38.78 31.34
N HIS A 13 18.74 -38.55 30.94
CA HIS A 13 19.02 -37.74 29.74
C HIS A 13 18.89 -38.53 28.44
N ASP A 14 19.18 -39.82 28.45
CA ASP A 14 19.05 -40.71 27.28
C ASP A 14 17.59 -41.13 26.99
N SER A 15 16.73 -41.16 28.01
CA SER A 15 15.31 -41.53 27.84
C SER A 15 14.48 -40.35 27.23
N HIS A 16 14.89 -39.08 27.44
CA HIS A 16 14.21 -37.95 26.81
C HIS A 16 14.65 -37.76 25.33
N SER A 17 15.91 -38.07 24.99
CA SER A 17 16.38 -38.01 23.62
C SER A 17 15.90 -39.15 22.72
N SER A 18 15.64 -40.33 23.27
CA SER A 18 15.12 -41.48 22.51
C SER A 18 13.61 -41.39 22.22
N ASN A 19 12.81 -40.80 23.11
CA ASN A 19 11.38 -40.56 22.88
C ASN A 19 11.13 -39.42 21.87
N PHE A 20 12.07 -38.47 21.73
CA PHE A 20 11.96 -37.40 20.74
C PHE A 20 12.30 -37.89 19.31
N ARG A 21 13.23 -38.87 19.18
CA ARG A 21 13.59 -39.43 17.87
C ARG A 21 12.47 -40.29 17.21
N SER A 22 11.52 -40.79 18.01
CA SER A 22 10.40 -41.59 17.49
C SER A 22 9.14 -40.78 17.16
N GLN A 23 9.04 -39.50 17.58
CA GLN A 23 7.85 -38.64 17.33
C GLN A 23 7.97 -37.74 16.08
N VAL A 24 9.12 -37.63 15.45
CA VAL A 24 9.35 -36.71 14.30
C VAL A 24 9.13 -37.40 12.95
N SER A 25 8.75 -38.67 12.92
CA SER A 25 8.53 -39.42 11.69
C SER A 25 7.06 -39.46 11.20
N ALA A 26 6.16 -38.67 11.81
CA ALA A 26 4.77 -38.59 11.35
C ALA A 26 4.37 -37.13 11.27
N SER A 27 3.85 -36.69 10.12
CA SER A 27 3.29 -35.34 9.80
C SER A 27 3.43 -34.31 10.93
N VAL A 28 4.43 -33.45 10.81
CA VAL A 28 4.73 -32.41 11.81
C VAL A 28 3.53 -31.47 11.94
N GLY A 29 2.81 -31.50 13.06
CA GLY A 29 1.72 -30.57 13.31
C GLY A 29 2.24 -29.13 13.51
N ALA A 30 1.41 -28.11 13.27
CA ALA A 30 1.78 -26.69 13.29
C ALA A 30 2.57 -26.24 14.54
N SER A 31 2.28 -26.81 15.72
CA SER A 31 3.01 -26.53 16.97
C SER A 31 4.46 -27.06 16.94
N SER A 32 4.69 -28.21 16.30
CA SER A 32 6.03 -28.79 16.16
C SER A 32 6.88 -28.03 15.14
N GLU A 33 6.29 -27.51 14.09
CA GLU A 33 6.98 -26.67 13.11
C GLU A 33 7.46 -25.36 13.73
N THR A 34 6.62 -24.68 14.49
CA THR A 34 6.99 -23.43 15.19
C THR A 34 8.17 -23.67 16.14
N PHE A 35 8.18 -24.79 16.85
CA PHE A 35 9.28 -25.18 17.72
C PHE A 35 10.58 -25.44 16.94
N ILE A 36 10.52 -26.10 15.79
CA ILE A 36 11.67 -26.34 14.91
C ILE A 36 12.23 -25.02 14.40
N VAL A 37 11.38 -24.15 13.89
CA VAL A 37 11.76 -22.84 13.37
C VAL A 37 12.47 -22.01 14.44
N GLU A 38 11.94 -21.96 15.66
CA GLU A 38 12.54 -21.17 16.76
C GLU A 38 13.91 -21.74 17.20
N ARG A 39 14.07 -23.07 17.23
CA ARG A 39 15.37 -23.69 17.55
C ARG A 39 16.42 -23.38 16.50
N VAL A 40 16.06 -23.54 15.23
CA VAL A 40 16.99 -23.27 14.11
C VAL A 40 17.33 -21.77 14.06
N ARG A 41 16.34 -20.90 14.26
CA ARG A 41 16.56 -19.46 14.36
C ARG A 41 17.59 -19.12 15.45
N LYS A 42 17.39 -19.64 16.65
CA LYS A 42 18.32 -19.42 17.77
C LYS A 42 19.73 -19.90 17.42
N ARG A 43 19.85 -21.08 16.84
CA ARG A 43 21.13 -21.67 16.44
C ARG A 43 21.90 -20.80 15.44
N LEU A 44 21.20 -20.31 14.39
CA LEU A 44 21.81 -19.45 13.38
C LEU A 44 22.27 -18.11 13.96
N LEU A 45 21.48 -17.52 14.86
CA LEU A 45 21.84 -16.28 15.54
C LEU A 45 23.07 -16.48 16.46
N ASP A 46 23.11 -17.57 17.23
CA ASP A 46 24.22 -17.90 18.12
C ASP A 46 25.54 -18.15 17.35
N GLN A 47 25.43 -18.70 16.15
CA GLN A 47 26.57 -18.95 15.26
C GLN A 47 27.02 -17.71 14.47
N GLY A 48 26.18 -16.69 14.35
CA GLY A 48 26.47 -15.46 13.58
C GLY A 48 26.67 -15.69 12.09
N VAL A 49 26.05 -16.75 11.53
CA VAL A 49 26.14 -17.09 10.11
C VAL A 49 25.00 -16.43 9.32
N ASP A 50 25.20 -16.25 8.02
CA ASP A 50 24.18 -15.74 7.10
C ASP A 50 23.00 -16.73 6.96
N VAL A 51 21.82 -16.19 6.70
CA VAL A 51 20.57 -16.94 6.54
C VAL A 51 20.46 -17.46 5.11
N SER A 52 21.26 -18.48 4.79
CA SER A 52 21.17 -19.20 3.52
C SER A 52 20.49 -20.57 3.71
N ALA A 53 19.90 -21.09 2.64
CA ALA A 53 19.28 -22.44 2.68
C ALA A 53 20.28 -23.50 3.15
N ALA A 54 21.55 -23.41 2.75
CA ALA A 54 22.61 -24.30 3.17
C ALA A 54 22.86 -24.25 4.69
N ASN A 55 22.97 -23.06 5.26
CA ASN A 55 23.17 -22.86 6.69
C ASN A 55 21.95 -23.28 7.52
N ILE A 56 20.73 -23.05 7.01
CA ILE A 56 19.49 -23.55 7.63
C ILE A 56 19.51 -25.07 7.70
N VAL A 57 19.87 -25.76 6.60
CA VAL A 57 19.96 -27.22 6.55
C VAL A 57 21.07 -27.74 7.49
N CYS A 58 22.20 -27.06 7.57
CA CYS A 58 23.26 -27.40 8.53
C CYS A 58 22.74 -27.25 9.98
N ALA A 59 22.08 -26.15 10.30
CA ALA A 59 21.53 -25.92 11.63
C ALA A 59 20.47 -26.95 12.01
N LEU A 60 19.61 -27.37 11.09
CA LEU A 60 18.66 -28.47 11.29
C LEU A 60 19.37 -29.77 11.66
N ARG A 61 20.45 -30.12 10.95
CA ARG A 61 21.25 -31.32 11.21
C ARG A 61 21.95 -31.24 12.58
N ASP A 62 22.54 -30.09 12.89
CA ASP A 62 23.22 -29.85 14.17
C ASP A 62 22.26 -29.99 15.37
N GLU A 63 21.00 -29.57 15.17
CA GLU A 63 19.92 -29.72 16.15
C GLU A 63 19.33 -31.17 16.18
N GLY A 64 19.86 -32.07 15.36
CA GLY A 64 19.39 -33.46 15.27
C GLY A 64 17.98 -33.61 14.67
N ILE A 65 17.54 -32.62 13.90
CA ILE A 65 16.22 -32.61 13.26
C ILE A 65 16.36 -33.20 11.87
N VAL A 66 15.70 -34.34 11.65
CA VAL A 66 15.64 -35.04 10.35
C VAL A 66 14.25 -34.83 9.78
N LEU A 67 14.16 -34.23 8.61
CA LEU A 67 12.93 -33.95 7.88
C LEU A 67 12.91 -34.77 6.58
N ASP A 68 11.73 -35.14 6.13
CA ASP A 68 11.54 -35.76 4.82
C ASP A 68 11.71 -34.74 3.68
N GLU A 69 11.82 -35.24 2.44
CA GLU A 69 12.07 -34.41 1.25
C GLU A 69 10.95 -33.39 0.96
N ASN A 70 9.73 -33.62 1.41
CA ASN A 70 8.59 -32.71 1.21
C ASN A 70 8.52 -31.62 2.29
N THR A 71 8.85 -31.96 3.53
CA THR A 71 8.80 -31.05 4.69
C THR A 71 10.01 -30.12 4.75
N LEU A 72 11.18 -30.58 4.33
CA LEU A 72 12.43 -29.81 4.40
C LEU A 72 12.36 -28.45 3.68
N PRO A 73 11.90 -28.34 2.42
CA PRO A 73 11.81 -27.04 1.73
C PRO A 73 10.89 -26.05 2.46
N HIS A 74 9.77 -26.54 2.98
CA HIS A 74 8.80 -25.72 3.71
C HIS A 74 9.39 -25.17 5.02
N ILE A 75 10.11 -25.98 5.78
CA ILE A 75 10.78 -25.52 7.01
C ILE A 75 11.92 -24.54 6.69
N VAL A 76 12.68 -24.76 5.62
CA VAL A 76 13.73 -23.84 5.17
C VAL A 76 13.13 -22.49 4.82
N GLU A 77 12.04 -22.47 4.07
CA GLU A 77 11.32 -21.23 3.72
C GLU A 77 10.81 -20.51 4.98
N ARG A 78 10.14 -21.21 5.89
CA ARG A 78 9.64 -20.63 7.14
C ARG A 78 10.74 -20.07 8.03
N VAL A 79 11.89 -20.74 8.15
CA VAL A 79 13.06 -20.21 8.88
C VAL A 79 13.60 -18.95 8.22
N HIS A 80 13.70 -18.96 6.89
CA HIS A 80 14.11 -17.79 6.14
C HIS A 80 13.14 -16.61 6.35
N ASP A 81 11.85 -16.85 6.23
CA ASP A 81 10.82 -15.82 6.45
C ASP A 81 10.86 -15.25 7.86
N GLU A 82 11.09 -16.13 8.84
CA GLU A 82 11.21 -15.73 10.25
C GLU A 82 12.48 -14.90 10.54
N LEU A 83 13.56 -15.11 9.80
CA LEU A 83 14.83 -14.40 10.02
C LEU A 83 15.02 -13.19 9.11
N VAL A 84 14.55 -13.27 7.87
CA VAL A 84 14.80 -12.26 6.83
C VAL A 84 13.50 -11.61 6.37
N GLY A 85 12.41 -12.34 6.28
CA GLY A 85 11.11 -11.91 5.77
C GLY A 85 10.20 -11.27 6.82
N ALA A 86 8.90 -11.29 6.54
CA ALA A 86 7.83 -10.83 7.42
C ALA A 86 7.33 -11.92 8.39
N GLY A 87 8.05 -13.04 8.50
CA GLY A 87 7.69 -14.16 9.35
C GLY A 87 6.33 -14.76 8.98
N PRO A 88 5.44 -14.97 9.98
CA PRO A 88 4.13 -15.57 9.73
C PRO A 88 3.24 -14.78 8.77
N LEU A 89 3.60 -13.55 8.40
CA LEU A 89 2.78 -12.68 7.55
C LEU A 89 3.07 -12.86 6.06
N GLU A 90 4.14 -13.57 5.67
CA GLU A 90 4.62 -13.63 4.30
C GLU A 90 3.52 -14.09 3.32
N ASN A 91 2.79 -15.14 3.68
CA ASN A 91 1.68 -15.65 2.86
C ASN A 91 0.56 -14.63 2.64
N PHE A 92 0.25 -13.80 3.64
CA PHE A 92 -0.77 -12.77 3.52
C PHE A 92 -0.29 -11.59 2.67
N LEU A 93 1.00 -11.24 2.75
CA LEU A 93 1.60 -10.16 1.96
C LEU A 93 1.70 -10.50 0.47
N HIS A 94 1.77 -11.78 0.12
CA HIS A 94 1.82 -12.25 -1.26
C HIS A 94 0.46 -12.59 -1.86
N ALA A 95 -0.60 -12.64 -1.06
CA ALA A 95 -1.95 -12.90 -1.56
C ALA A 95 -2.47 -11.75 -2.44
N THR A 96 -3.07 -12.09 -3.58
CA THR A 96 -3.43 -11.12 -4.64
C THR A 96 -4.57 -10.17 -4.28
N ASN A 97 -5.41 -10.56 -3.33
CA ASN A 97 -6.64 -9.83 -2.96
C ASN A 97 -6.59 -9.18 -1.57
N VAL A 98 -5.47 -9.31 -0.84
CA VAL A 98 -5.33 -8.73 0.49
C VAL A 98 -4.94 -7.26 0.40
N SER A 99 -5.69 -6.40 1.09
CA SER A 99 -5.43 -4.96 1.18
C SER A 99 -4.79 -4.55 2.51
N ASP A 100 -5.21 -5.19 3.60
CA ASP A 100 -4.73 -4.84 4.93
C ASP A 100 -4.48 -6.11 5.77
N VAL A 101 -3.37 -6.12 6.51
CA VAL A 101 -3.01 -7.15 7.48
C VAL A 101 -2.73 -6.47 8.81
N LEU A 102 -3.50 -6.79 9.83
CA LEU A 102 -3.37 -6.22 11.17
C LEU A 102 -2.97 -7.32 12.15
N VAL A 103 -2.02 -7.02 13.02
CA VAL A 103 -1.56 -7.94 14.08
C VAL A 103 -1.81 -7.29 15.42
N THR A 104 -2.52 -7.99 16.28
CA THR A 104 -2.80 -7.57 17.66
C THR A 104 -1.73 -8.11 18.62
N SER A 105 -1.64 -7.53 19.79
CA SER A 105 -0.60 -7.85 20.79
C SER A 105 -0.66 -9.31 21.29
N ASP A 106 -1.84 -9.94 21.23
CA ASP A 106 -2.05 -11.35 21.56
C ASP A 106 -1.65 -12.32 20.42
N GLY A 107 -1.13 -11.78 19.32
CA GLY A 107 -0.62 -12.55 18.19
C GLY A 107 -1.65 -12.97 17.15
N HIS A 108 -2.89 -12.48 17.24
CA HIS A 108 -3.90 -12.73 16.22
C HIS A 108 -3.68 -11.86 14.98
N VAL A 109 -3.92 -12.45 13.81
CA VAL A 109 -3.81 -11.79 12.51
C VAL A 109 -5.20 -11.57 11.93
N TRP A 110 -5.49 -10.32 11.58
CA TRP A 110 -6.71 -9.90 10.92
C TRP A 110 -6.39 -9.44 9.51
N VAL A 111 -7.17 -9.90 8.54
CA VAL A 111 -6.91 -9.65 7.11
C VAL A 111 -8.16 -9.09 6.46
N ASP A 112 -8.01 -8.00 5.71
CA ASP A 112 -9.05 -7.53 4.78
C ASP A 112 -8.68 -7.96 3.35
N ALA A 113 -9.56 -8.77 2.76
CA ALA A 113 -9.48 -9.21 1.37
C ALA A 113 -10.60 -8.59 0.49
N GLY A 114 -11.15 -7.44 0.92
CA GLY A 114 -12.21 -6.70 0.20
C GLY A 114 -13.61 -6.85 0.78
N SER A 115 -13.85 -7.84 1.65
CA SER A 115 -15.11 -8.07 2.36
C SER A 115 -15.17 -7.50 3.78
N GLY A 116 -14.07 -6.90 4.25
CA GLY A 116 -13.87 -6.44 5.62
C GLY A 116 -12.84 -7.30 6.36
N LEU A 117 -12.57 -6.94 7.61
CA LEU A 117 -11.57 -7.63 8.44
C LEU A 117 -12.07 -8.98 8.92
N GLU A 118 -11.31 -10.03 8.63
CA GLU A 118 -11.52 -11.39 9.10
C GLU A 118 -10.37 -11.83 10.00
N ASN A 119 -10.67 -12.46 11.14
CA ASN A 119 -9.67 -13.06 12.01
C ASN A 119 -9.15 -14.37 11.40
N LYS A 120 -7.86 -14.43 11.10
CA LYS A 120 -7.20 -15.63 10.55
C LYS A 120 -6.57 -16.50 11.64
N GLY A 121 -6.77 -16.16 12.90
CA GLY A 121 -6.24 -16.90 14.06
C GLY A 121 -4.93 -16.35 14.60
N GLN A 122 -4.37 -17.08 15.56
CA GLN A 122 -3.10 -16.73 16.20
C GLN A 122 -1.93 -17.27 15.36
N HIS A 123 -1.11 -16.36 14.85
CA HIS A 123 0.09 -16.67 14.05
C HIS A 123 1.39 -16.31 14.77
N PHE A 124 1.32 -15.51 15.83
CA PHE A 124 2.47 -15.14 16.66
C PHE A 124 2.34 -15.76 18.04
N SER A 125 3.47 -16.19 18.62
CA SER A 125 3.49 -16.83 19.94
C SER A 125 3.14 -15.86 21.08
N ASP A 126 3.57 -14.61 20.95
CA ASP A 126 3.45 -13.58 21.96
C ASP A 126 3.72 -12.18 21.40
N SER A 127 3.51 -11.13 22.23
CA SER A 127 3.82 -9.74 21.85
C SER A 127 5.30 -9.51 21.52
N ALA A 128 6.23 -10.22 22.16
CA ALA A 128 7.66 -10.11 21.86
C ALA A 128 7.97 -10.62 20.45
N HIS A 129 7.25 -11.63 19.97
CA HIS A 129 7.37 -12.10 18.60
C HIS A 129 6.85 -11.04 17.61
N VAL A 130 5.69 -10.43 17.86
CA VAL A 130 5.17 -9.32 17.05
C VAL A 130 6.17 -8.17 16.99
N ARG A 131 6.74 -7.77 18.14
CA ARG A 131 7.76 -6.72 18.25
C ARG A 131 8.99 -7.05 17.40
N ARG A 132 9.52 -8.29 17.48
CA ARG A 132 10.69 -8.71 16.68
C ARG A 132 10.45 -8.56 15.18
N VAL A 133 9.30 -9.03 14.69
CA VAL A 133 8.94 -8.92 13.26
C VAL A 133 8.77 -7.45 12.86
N ALA A 134 8.06 -6.66 13.65
CA ALA A 134 7.86 -5.23 13.39
C ALA A 134 9.19 -4.46 13.33
N SER A 135 10.09 -4.67 14.31
CA SER A 135 11.40 -4.01 14.36
C SER A 135 12.31 -4.44 13.20
N ARG A 136 12.26 -5.71 12.79
CA ARG A 136 12.99 -6.21 11.62
C ARG A 136 12.50 -5.55 10.33
N LEU A 137 11.17 -5.49 10.10
CA LEU A 137 10.59 -4.84 8.93
C LEU A 137 10.95 -3.35 8.88
N ALA A 138 10.93 -2.65 10.01
CA ALA A 138 11.37 -1.27 10.12
C ALA A 138 12.86 -1.11 9.75
N SER A 139 13.71 -1.97 10.27
CA SER A 139 15.15 -1.94 10.02
C SER A 139 15.50 -2.16 8.55
N ARG A 140 14.77 -2.99 7.82
CA ARG A 140 14.95 -3.23 6.37
C ARG A 140 14.84 -1.96 5.53
N VAL A 141 14.12 -0.97 6.03
CA VAL A 141 13.93 0.33 5.36
C VAL A 141 14.65 1.48 6.08
N GLY A 142 15.63 1.15 6.92
CA GLY A 142 16.46 2.12 7.62
C GLY A 142 15.70 2.92 8.69
N ARG A 143 14.62 2.37 9.24
CA ARG A 143 13.85 2.97 10.33
C ARG A 143 14.08 2.25 11.64
N ARG A 144 13.96 2.98 12.74
CA ARG A 144 14.06 2.43 14.10
C ARG A 144 12.68 2.15 14.66
N LEU A 145 12.55 1.04 15.36
CA LEU A 145 11.41 0.72 16.22
C LEU A 145 11.97 0.04 17.46
N ASP A 146 12.16 0.83 18.51
CA ASP A 146 12.74 0.44 19.79
C ASP A 146 12.21 1.34 20.91
N ASP A 147 12.66 1.16 22.14
CA ASP A 147 12.20 1.91 23.32
C ASP A 147 12.39 3.43 23.19
N ALA A 148 13.37 3.88 22.41
CA ALA A 148 13.60 5.31 22.14
C ALA A 148 12.75 5.82 20.98
N SER A 149 12.24 4.94 20.13
CA SER A 149 11.35 5.23 18.99
C SER A 149 10.22 4.20 18.97
N PRO A 150 9.21 4.30 19.85
CA PRO A 150 8.24 3.23 20.08
C PRO A 150 7.14 3.12 19.03
N PHE A 151 7.21 3.88 17.94
CA PHE A 151 6.34 3.75 16.78
C PHE A 151 7.11 4.01 15.48
N VAL A 152 6.63 3.43 14.40
CA VAL A 152 7.18 3.61 13.06
C VAL A 152 6.05 3.74 12.03
N ASP A 153 6.23 4.64 11.10
CA ASP A 153 5.50 4.70 9.83
C ASP A 153 6.54 4.62 8.70
N ALA A 154 6.47 3.57 7.89
CA ALA A 154 7.46 3.29 6.88
C ALA A 154 6.82 2.64 5.64
N ARG A 155 7.62 2.50 4.59
CA ARG A 155 7.22 1.81 3.38
C ARG A 155 8.26 0.76 3.01
N LEU A 156 7.79 -0.46 2.81
CA LEU A 156 8.62 -1.56 2.36
C LEU A 156 8.94 -1.44 0.86
N PRO A 157 9.98 -2.12 0.35
CA PRO A 157 10.39 -2.02 -1.05
C PRO A 157 9.30 -2.43 -2.05
N ASP A 158 8.40 -3.34 -1.68
CA ASP A 158 7.26 -3.77 -2.49
C ASP A 158 6.09 -2.77 -2.50
N GLY A 159 6.24 -1.67 -1.75
CA GLY A 159 5.24 -0.61 -1.62
C GLY A 159 4.30 -0.76 -0.43
N THR A 160 4.35 -1.87 0.31
CA THR A 160 3.53 -2.09 1.51
C THR A 160 3.83 -1.01 2.55
N ARG A 161 2.78 -0.36 3.05
CA ARG A 161 2.90 0.60 4.15
C ARG A 161 2.91 -0.15 5.47
N LEU A 162 3.94 0.09 6.26
CA LEU A 162 4.18 -0.47 7.58
C LEU A 162 3.85 0.60 8.63
N HIS A 163 2.96 0.30 9.55
CA HIS A 163 2.80 1.04 10.80
C HIS A 163 2.94 0.06 11.96
N GLY A 164 3.89 0.34 12.85
CA GLY A 164 4.16 -0.48 14.04
C GLY A 164 4.18 0.39 15.29
N VAL A 165 3.63 -0.11 16.38
CA VAL A 165 3.65 0.54 17.70
C VAL A 165 4.01 -0.52 18.74
N ILE A 166 4.92 -0.17 19.66
CA ILE A 166 5.36 -1.04 20.75
C ILE A 166 5.17 -0.36 22.11
N GLU A 167 5.43 -1.10 23.19
CA GLU A 167 5.43 -0.54 24.54
C GLU A 167 6.46 0.61 24.67
N PRO A 168 6.24 1.63 25.50
CA PRO A 168 5.11 1.78 26.44
C PRO A 168 3.84 2.41 25.83
N ILE A 169 3.85 2.81 24.53
CA ILE A 169 2.70 3.46 23.90
C ILE A 169 1.57 2.47 23.65
N ALA A 170 1.89 1.27 23.14
CA ALA A 170 0.95 0.15 23.03
C ALA A 170 0.89 -0.58 24.39
N THR A 171 -0.07 -0.22 25.22
CA THR A 171 -0.18 -0.70 26.61
C THR A 171 -0.38 -2.21 26.75
N ASP A 172 -1.02 -2.83 25.76
CA ASP A 172 -1.32 -4.26 25.73
C ASP A 172 -0.24 -5.08 25.00
N GLY A 173 0.81 -4.42 24.50
CA GLY A 173 1.90 -5.03 23.76
C GLY A 173 1.99 -4.57 22.30
N ALA A 174 2.99 -5.06 21.57
CA ALA A 174 3.28 -4.65 20.22
C ALA A 174 2.12 -4.93 19.24
N CYS A 175 1.83 -3.95 18.38
CA CYS A 175 0.82 -4.05 17.32
C CYS A 175 1.46 -3.69 15.98
N LEU A 176 0.96 -4.30 14.90
CA LEU A 176 1.47 -4.08 13.55
C LEU A 176 0.30 -3.92 12.57
N SER A 177 0.39 -2.95 11.69
CA SER A 177 -0.55 -2.72 10.60
C SER A 177 0.21 -2.63 9.29
N LEU A 178 -0.16 -3.49 8.34
CA LEU A 178 0.42 -3.52 6.99
C LEU A 178 -0.69 -3.23 5.99
N ARG A 179 -0.51 -2.17 5.21
CA ARG A 179 -1.40 -1.88 4.08
C ARG A 179 -0.70 -2.18 2.78
N ILE A 180 -1.21 -3.18 2.08
CA ILE A 180 -0.65 -3.73 0.86
C ILE A 180 -1.23 -2.95 -0.33
N PRO A 181 -0.38 -2.31 -1.17
CA PRO A 181 -0.87 -1.70 -2.37
C PRO A 181 -1.41 -2.77 -3.32
N HIS A 182 -2.53 -2.51 -3.96
CA HIS A 182 -3.07 -3.42 -4.96
C HIS A 182 -2.04 -3.64 -6.07
N ARG A 183 -1.59 -4.87 -6.26
CA ARG A 183 -0.60 -5.23 -7.29
C ARG A 183 -1.29 -5.40 -8.62
N GLY A 184 -1.18 -4.41 -9.47
CA GLY A 184 -1.80 -4.33 -10.78
C GLY A 184 -2.94 -3.32 -10.79
N GLY A 185 -2.84 -2.29 -11.63
CA GLY A 185 -3.92 -1.32 -11.84
C GLY A 185 -5.13 -2.03 -12.45
N PHE A 186 -6.32 -1.59 -12.10
CA PHE A 186 -7.54 -2.00 -12.79
C PHE A 186 -7.57 -1.42 -14.19
N THR A 187 -8.16 -2.15 -15.14
CA THR A 187 -8.57 -1.59 -16.43
C THR A 187 -10.00 -1.03 -16.34
N LEU A 188 -10.41 -0.24 -17.32
CA LEU A 188 -11.79 0.26 -17.39
C LEU A 188 -12.81 -0.89 -17.53
N GLU A 189 -12.44 -1.97 -18.21
CA GLU A 189 -13.26 -3.18 -18.35
C GLU A 189 -13.44 -3.87 -17.00
N GLN A 190 -12.37 -4.05 -16.23
CA GLN A 190 -12.45 -4.63 -14.89
C GLN A 190 -13.26 -3.77 -13.93
N LEU A 191 -13.25 -2.43 -14.10
CA LEU A 191 -14.14 -1.55 -13.33
C LEU A 191 -15.60 -1.68 -13.76
N ALA A 192 -15.86 -1.97 -15.02
CA ALA A 192 -17.22 -2.27 -15.51
C ALA A 192 -17.73 -3.61 -14.98
N ASP A 193 -16.91 -4.66 -15.03
CA ASP A 193 -17.21 -5.98 -14.45
C ASP A 193 -17.51 -5.89 -12.95
N ALA A 194 -16.76 -5.04 -12.22
CA ALA A 194 -16.99 -4.73 -10.81
C ALA A 194 -18.18 -3.78 -10.57
N GLN A 195 -18.90 -3.38 -11.63
CA GLN A 195 -20.02 -2.42 -11.57
C GLN A 195 -19.65 -1.07 -10.92
N THR A 196 -18.39 -0.68 -11.01
CA THR A 196 -17.93 0.65 -10.59
C THR A 196 -18.31 1.71 -11.62
N VAL A 197 -18.33 1.34 -12.88
CA VAL A 197 -18.78 2.13 -14.03
C VAL A 197 -19.71 1.27 -14.89
N ASP A 198 -20.62 1.89 -15.61
CA ASP A 198 -21.43 1.22 -16.65
C ASP A 198 -20.81 1.45 -18.04
N GLU A 199 -21.32 0.74 -19.04
CA GLU A 199 -20.81 0.80 -20.41
C GLU A 199 -20.91 2.22 -21.04
N PRO A 200 -22.00 2.99 -20.86
CA PRO A 200 -22.04 4.39 -21.30
C PRO A 200 -20.95 5.25 -20.67
N CYS A 201 -20.71 5.09 -19.36
CA CYS A 201 -19.64 5.79 -18.64
C CYS A 201 -18.25 5.39 -19.15
N VAL A 202 -17.99 4.11 -19.40
CA VAL A 202 -16.71 3.63 -19.97
C VAL A 202 -16.44 4.31 -21.33
N ARG A 203 -17.46 4.36 -22.21
CA ARG A 203 -17.30 5.04 -23.51
C ARG A 203 -17.02 6.53 -23.38
N LEU A 204 -17.70 7.21 -22.45
CA LEU A 204 -17.46 8.63 -22.17
C LEU A 204 -16.05 8.84 -21.63
N LEU A 205 -15.61 8.07 -20.64
CA LEU A 205 -14.27 8.17 -20.05
C LEU A 205 -13.17 7.91 -21.08
N ARG A 206 -13.34 6.94 -21.99
CA ARG A 206 -12.41 6.70 -23.10
C ARG A 206 -12.32 7.89 -24.05
N ARG A 207 -13.44 8.54 -24.39
CA ARG A 207 -13.45 9.76 -25.20
C ARG A 207 -12.70 10.91 -24.52
N ILE A 208 -12.93 11.11 -23.21
CA ILE A 208 -12.24 12.13 -22.41
C ILE A 208 -10.73 11.91 -22.43
N ILE A 209 -10.26 10.67 -22.24
CA ILE A 209 -8.83 10.35 -22.30
C ILE A 209 -8.25 10.58 -23.70
N ALA A 210 -8.97 10.15 -24.76
CA ALA A 210 -8.54 10.29 -26.14
C ALA A 210 -8.47 11.75 -26.61
N SER A 211 -9.40 12.61 -26.14
CA SER A 211 -9.38 14.04 -26.45
C SER A 211 -8.34 14.84 -25.68
N ARG A 212 -7.56 14.19 -24.79
CA ARG A 212 -6.61 14.84 -23.89
C ARG A 212 -7.23 15.91 -23.01
N SER A 213 -8.48 15.70 -22.58
CA SER A 213 -9.12 16.58 -21.59
C SER A 213 -8.42 16.41 -20.25
N SER A 214 -8.12 17.54 -19.60
CA SER A 214 -7.58 17.56 -18.26
C SER A 214 -8.67 17.28 -17.25
N LEU A 215 -8.45 16.39 -16.30
CA LEU A 215 -9.51 15.93 -15.42
C LEU A 215 -9.10 15.86 -13.93
N LEU A 216 -10.10 16.03 -13.08
CA LEU A 216 -9.98 15.75 -11.64
C LEU A 216 -10.88 14.57 -11.26
N VAL A 217 -10.34 13.64 -10.48
CA VAL A 217 -11.13 12.57 -9.86
C VAL A 217 -11.43 12.94 -8.41
N THR A 218 -12.70 12.97 -8.04
CA THR A 218 -13.16 13.47 -6.74
C THR A 218 -13.95 12.41 -5.99
N GLY A 219 -14.11 12.59 -4.69
CA GLY A 219 -14.88 11.71 -3.82
C GLY A 219 -14.29 11.62 -2.42
N ALA A 220 -15.01 10.99 -1.50
CA ALA A 220 -14.59 10.79 -0.11
C ALA A 220 -13.36 9.88 0.02
N THR A 221 -12.80 9.76 1.22
CA THR A 221 -11.74 8.78 1.53
C THR A 221 -12.27 7.35 1.30
N GLY A 222 -11.48 6.53 0.62
CA GLY A 222 -11.87 5.14 0.34
C GLY A 222 -12.93 4.97 -0.76
N SER A 223 -13.32 6.03 -1.49
CA SER A 223 -14.26 5.93 -2.61
C SER A 223 -13.69 5.29 -3.88
N GLY A 224 -12.37 5.07 -3.96
CA GLY A 224 -11.73 4.44 -5.11
C GLY A 224 -11.10 5.41 -6.13
N LYS A 225 -10.88 6.68 -5.76
CA LYS A 225 -10.27 7.70 -6.64
C LYS A 225 -8.98 7.24 -7.31
N THR A 226 -8.03 6.76 -6.52
CA THR A 226 -6.73 6.27 -7.00
C THR A 226 -6.89 5.08 -7.97
N THR A 227 -7.85 4.19 -7.68
CA THR A 227 -8.16 3.03 -8.52
C THR A 227 -8.70 3.45 -9.89
N VAL A 228 -9.71 4.34 -9.91
CA VAL A 228 -10.30 4.84 -11.15
C VAL A 228 -9.28 5.67 -11.93
N LEU A 229 -8.52 6.55 -11.27
CA LEU A 229 -7.45 7.31 -11.92
C LEU A 229 -6.40 6.38 -12.54
N GLY A 230 -5.99 5.31 -11.83
CA GLY A 230 -5.08 4.29 -12.36
C GLY A 230 -5.61 3.61 -13.63
N ALA A 231 -6.92 3.27 -13.66
CA ALA A 231 -7.57 2.68 -14.84
C ALA A 231 -7.63 3.66 -16.02
N LEU A 232 -7.95 4.93 -15.76
CA LEU A 232 -7.94 5.99 -16.76
C LEU A 232 -6.55 6.18 -17.37
N LEU A 233 -5.50 6.18 -16.54
CA LEU A 233 -4.11 6.28 -17.00
C LEU A 233 -3.67 5.04 -17.79
N GLY A 234 -4.17 3.86 -17.46
CA GLY A 234 -3.96 2.64 -18.25
C GLY A 234 -4.57 2.70 -19.65
N ALA A 235 -5.63 3.48 -19.83
CA ALA A 235 -6.27 3.71 -21.13
C ALA A 235 -5.60 4.80 -21.99
N VAL A 236 -4.58 5.48 -21.48
CA VAL A 236 -3.77 6.47 -22.23
C VAL A 236 -2.98 5.76 -23.33
N SER A 237 -2.76 6.44 -24.45
CA SER A 237 -1.94 5.91 -25.53
C SER A 237 -0.55 5.46 -25.06
N PRO A 238 -0.08 4.25 -25.39
CA PRO A 238 1.23 3.75 -24.96
C PRO A 238 2.42 4.58 -25.49
N ARG A 239 2.19 5.49 -26.42
CA ARG A 239 3.17 6.43 -26.94
C ARG A 239 3.34 7.67 -26.06
N GLU A 240 2.40 7.94 -25.16
CA GLU A 240 2.44 9.11 -24.29
C GLU A 240 3.27 8.80 -23.04
N ARG A 241 4.05 9.80 -22.60
CA ARG A 241 4.82 9.72 -21.35
C ARG A 241 4.01 10.31 -20.20
N ILE A 242 3.77 9.49 -19.17
CA ILE A 242 3.06 9.89 -17.95
C ILE A 242 4.08 10.14 -16.84
N VAL A 243 4.04 11.32 -16.22
CA VAL A 243 4.83 11.62 -15.02
C VAL A 243 3.87 11.80 -13.86
N ILE A 244 3.97 10.92 -12.86
CA ILE A 244 3.12 10.89 -11.66
C ILE A 244 3.90 11.48 -10.49
N VAL A 245 3.26 12.40 -9.77
CA VAL A 245 3.79 13.05 -8.56
C VAL A 245 2.87 12.73 -7.40
N GLU A 246 3.40 12.14 -6.33
CA GLU A 246 2.64 11.68 -5.17
C GLU A 246 3.38 11.94 -3.86
N ASP A 247 2.64 12.13 -2.77
CA ASP A 247 3.21 12.07 -1.41
C ASP A 247 3.58 10.64 -1.05
N THR A 248 2.69 9.71 -1.36
CA THR A 248 2.89 8.27 -1.22
C THR A 248 2.53 7.64 -2.54
N ALA A 249 3.46 6.89 -3.16
CA ALA A 249 3.24 6.27 -4.46
C ALA A 249 2.19 5.15 -4.36
N GLU A 250 0.95 5.43 -4.76
CA GLU A 250 -0.18 4.51 -4.76
C GLU A 250 -0.61 4.15 -6.20
N LEU A 251 -0.44 5.08 -7.14
CA LEU A 251 -0.84 4.91 -8.53
C LEU A 251 0.08 3.91 -9.26
N GLN A 252 -0.51 2.84 -9.75
CA GLN A 252 0.18 1.82 -10.56
C GLN A 252 -0.60 1.54 -11.85
N PRO A 253 -0.68 2.50 -12.79
CA PRO A 253 -1.39 2.30 -14.04
C PRO A 253 -0.71 1.23 -14.89
N GLN A 254 -1.50 0.42 -15.60
CA GLN A 254 -1.02 -0.53 -16.59
C GLN A 254 -0.60 0.21 -17.88
N HIS A 255 0.54 0.88 -17.83
CA HIS A 255 1.03 1.68 -18.95
C HIS A 255 2.55 1.55 -19.09
N PRO A 256 3.09 1.39 -20.33
CA PRO A 256 4.51 1.07 -20.54
C PRO A 256 5.45 2.25 -20.23
N HIS A 257 4.98 3.49 -20.25
CA HIS A 257 5.82 4.68 -20.14
C HIS A 257 5.41 5.59 -18.97
N VAL A 258 5.68 5.15 -17.74
CA VAL A 258 5.36 5.86 -16.51
C VAL A 258 6.63 6.19 -15.73
N VAL A 259 6.73 7.43 -15.27
CA VAL A 259 7.73 7.88 -14.29
C VAL A 259 7.00 8.29 -13.02
N ARG A 260 7.45 7.81 -11.88
CA ARG A 260 6.89 8.12 -10.56
C ARG A 260 7.87 8.94 -9.75
N LEU A 261 7.38 10.06 -9.20
CA LEU A 261 8.12 10.94 -8.32
C LEU A 261 7.39 10.96 -6.98
N GLN A 262 8.11 10.72 -5.89
CA GLN A 262 7.54 10.73 -4.56
C GLN A 262 8.17 11.82 -3.71
N SER A 263 7.34 12.55 -2.94
CA SER A 263 7.81 13.55 -1.97
C SER A 263 8.64 12.88 -0.87
N ARG A 264 9.51 13.65 -0.26
CA ARG A 264 10.35 13.18 0.83
C ARG A 264 10.30 14.17 1.99
N PRO A 265 9.94 13.75 3.21
CA PRO A 265 10.07 14.59 4.39
C PRO A 265 11.54 14.92 4.66
N ALA A 266 11.78 15.98 5.43
CA ALA A 266 13.10 16.28 5.93
C ALA A 266 13.65 15.11 6.77
N ASN A 267 14.97 14.93 6.75
CA ASN A 267 15.64 13.99 7.64
C ASN A 267 15.66 14.50 9.09
N ILE A 268 16.27 13.76 10.01
CA ILE A 268 16.38 14.11 11.44
C ILE A 268 17.08 15.46 11.64
N GLU A 269 17.96 15.86 10.73
CA GLU A 269 18.69 17.13 10.73
C GLU A 269 17.90 18.30 10.10
N GLY A 270 16.67 18.05 9.67
CA GLY A 270 15.83 19.03 8.99
C GLY A 270 16.18 19.27 7.51
N ALA A 271 17.13 18.51 6.96
CA ALA A 271 17.59 18.66 5.58
C ALA A 271 16.95 17.67 4.62
N GLY A 272 17.08 17.93 3.32
CA GLY A 272 16.70 16.99 2.25
C GLY A 272 15.20 16.85 2.00
N ARG A 273 14.36 17.77 2.49
CA ARG A 273 12.93 17.83 2.16
C ARG A 273 12.72 18.07 0.66
N VAL A 274 11.85 17.29 0.04
CA VAL A 274 11.37 17.48 -1.34
C VAL A 274 9.85 17.52 -1.30
N THR A 275 9.28 18.66 -1.66
CA THR A 275 7.83 18.89 -1.59
C THR A 275 7.13 18.47 -2.88
N MET A 276 5.80 18.30 -2.82
CA MET A 276 4.96 18.08 -4.00
C MET A 276 5.13 19.20 -5.03
N ARG A 277 5.21 20.46 -4.60
CA ARG A 277 5.47 21.61 -5.50
C ARG A 277 6.79 21.50 -6.23
N ASP A 278 7.86 21.09 -5.54
CA ASP A 278 9.16 20.86 -6.18
C ASP A 278 9.05 19.80 -7.26
N LEU A 279 8.36 18.69 -6.97
CA LEU A 279 8.21 17.58 -7.90
C LEU A 279 7.36 17.96 -9.12
N VAL A 280 6.26 18.69 -8.96
CA VAL A 280 5.46 19.21 -10.10
C VAL A 280 6.34 20.08 -11.00
N ARG A 281 7.15 20.98 -10.44
CA ARG A 281 8.07 21.81 -11.21
C ARG A 281 9.18 21.01 -11.90
N GLN A 282 9.69 19.95 -11.27
CA GLN A 282 10.68 19.06 -11.92
C GLN A 282 10.05 18.23 -13.03
N SER A 283 8.81 17.75 -12.85
CA SER A 283 8.11 16.96 -13.87
C SER A 283 8.01 17.68 -15.21
N LEU A 284 7.84 19.00 -15.22
CA LEU A 284 7.79 19.84 -16.42
C LEU A 284 9.07 19.75 -17.29
N ARG A 285 10.22 19.44 -16.67
CA ARG A 285 11.50 19.27 -17.37
C ARG A 285 11.76 17.86 -17.88
N MET A 286 10.84 16.94 -17.59
CA MET A 286 10.97 15.51 -17.93
C MET A 286 10.27 15.15 -19.24
N ARG A 287 9.83 16.14 -20.02
CA ARG A 287 9.07 15.96 -21.27
C ARG A 287 7.81 15.09 -21.04
N PRO A 288 6.94 15.44 -20.10
CA PRO A 288 5.70 14.73 -19.90
C PRO A 288 4.71 15.02 -21.04
N ASP A 289 4.01 14.00 -21.51
CA ASP A 289 2.77 14.19 -22.28
C ASP A 289 1.60 14.42 -21.34
N ARG A 290 1.65 13.77 -20.14
CA ARG A 290 0.67 13.97 -19.07
C ARG A 290 1.35 14.11 -17.71
N ILE A 291 0.94 15.11 -16.95
CA ILE A 291 1.34 15.29 -15.55
C ILE A 291 0.18 14.87 -14.67
N VAL A 292 0.48 14.03 -13.67
CA VAL A 292 -0.50 13.48 -12.75
C VAL A 292 -0.09 13.84 -11.33
N VAL A 293 -1.00 14.44 -10.57
CA VAL A 293 -0.84 14.64 -9.13
C VAL A 293 -1.75 13.64 -8.41
N GLY A 294 -1.16 12.65 -7.75
CA GLY A 294 -1.90 11.56 -7.14
C GLY A 294 -2.97 12.05 -6.16
N GLU A 295 -2.65 13.04 -5.35
CA GLU A 295 -3.62 13.74 -4.52
C GLU A 295 -3.23 15.20 -4.30
N VAL A 296 -4.19 16.11 -4.49
CA VAL A 296 -4.05 17.55 -4.26
C VAL A 296 -4.55 17.88 -2.87
N ARG A 297 -3.64 18.37 -2.01
CA ARG A 297 -3.94 18.70 -0.60
C ARG A 297 -3.50 20.10 -0.19
N GLY A 298 -2.65 20.75 -0.98
CA GLY A 298 -2.03 22.02 -0.65
C GLY A 298 -1.73 22.93 -1.85
N ALA A 299 -0.70 23.73 -1.71
CA ALA A 299 -0.33 24.77 -2.68
C ALA A 299 0.14 24.22 -4.04
N GLU A 300 0.47 22.92 -4.15
CA GLU A 300 0.79 22.23 -5.41
C GLU A 300 -0.35 22.30 -6.42
N VAL A 301 -1.58 22.57 -5.99
CA VAL A 301 -2.72 22.79 -6.89
C VAL A 301 -2.45 23.90 -7.89
N ILE A 302 -1.84 25.01 -7.47
CA ILE A 302 -1.54 26.14 -8.33
C ILE A 302 -0.46 25.78 -9.37
N ASP A 303 0.56 25.01 -8.95
CA ASP A 303 1.60 24.55 -9.88
C ASP A 303 1.01 23.55 -10.90
N LEU A 304 0.08 22.67 -10.49
CA LEU A 304 -0.65 21.77 -11.39
C LEU A 304 -1.49 22.55 -12.41
N LEU A 305 -2.38 23.45 -11.94
CA LEU A 305 -3.24 24.24 -12.83
C LEU A 305 -2.43 25.05 -13.83
N THR A 306 -1.32 25.65 -13.38
CA THR A 306 -0.39 26.39 -14.26
C THR A 306 0.23 25.46 -15.31
N ALA A 307 0.66 24.24 -14.92
CA ALA A 307 1.22 23.25 -15.83
C ALA A 307 0.21 22.83 -16.91
N LEU A 308 -1.03 22.53 -16.52
CA LEU A 308 -2.10 22.11 -17.43
C LEU A 308 -2.46 23.23 -18.42
N ASN A 309 -2.42 24.49 -17.98
CA ASN A 309 -2.70 25.66 -18.83
C ASN A 309 -1.55 26.01 -19.79
N THR A 310 -0.31 25.56 -19.51
CA THR A 310 0.88 25.90 -20.29
C THR A 310 1.37 24.81 -21.24
N GLY A 311 0.46 23.99 -21.77
CA GLY A 311 0.77 23.02 -22.85
C GLY A 311 0.79 21.55 -22.41
N HIS A 312 0.53 21.23 -21.17
CA HIS A 312 0.47 19.84 -20.66
C HIS A 312 -0.99 19.36 -20.53
N ARG A 313 -1.80 19.56 -21.58
CA ARG A 313 -3.21 19.12 -21.62
C ARG A 313 -3.33 17.60 -21.43
N GLY A 314 -4.44 17.17 -20.79
CA GLY A 314 -4.69 15.76 -20.51
C GLY A 314 -4.02 15.30 -19.21
N GLY A 315 -3.44 16.18 -18.44
CA GLY A 315 -3.01 15.86 -17.08
C GLY A 315 -4.20 15.70 -16.14
N CYS A 316 -3.97 15.12 -14.97
CA CYS A 316 -5.03 14.81 -14.05
C CYS A 316 -4.53 14.77 -12.59
N GLY A 317 -5.48 14.72 -11.68
CA GLY A 317 -5.21 14.57 -10.26
C GLY A 317 -6.42 14.06 -9.50
N THR A 318 -6.22 13.76 -8.20
CA THR A 318 -7.35 13.51 -7.31
C THR A 318 -7.47 14.62 -6.28
N ILE A 319 -8.70 14.87 -5.84
CA ILE A 319 -8.98 15.79 -4.74
C ILE A 319 -10.16 15.26 -3.91
N HIS A 320 -10.08 15.43 -2.59
CA HIS A 320 -11.21 15.10 -1.72
C HIS A 320 -12.30 16.16 -1.84
N ALA A 321 -13.51 15.75 -2.26
CA ALA A 321 -14.70 16.58 -2.28
C ALA A 321 -15.96 15.72 -2.17
N ASN A 322 -17.07 16.34 -1.69
CA ASN A 322 -18.36 15.63 -1.54
C ASN A 322 -19.24 15.72 -2.79
N SER A 323 -18.89 16.59 -3.71
CA SER A 323 -19.57 16.74 -5.01
C SER A 323 -18.60 17.33 -6.04
N PRO A 324 -18.92 17.29 -7.36
CA PRO A 324 -18.14 17.98 -8.38
C PRO A 324 -17.98 19.48 -8.12
N MET A 325 -19.04 20.15 -7.69
CA MET A 325 -19.02 21.60 -7.38
C MET A 325 -18.17 21.90 -6.13
N ASP A 326 -18.19 21.03 -5.10
CA ASP A 326 -17.36 21.22 -3.90
C ASP A 326 -15.87 21.04 -4.20
N ALA A 327 -15.52 20.30 -5.27
CA ALA A 327 -14.14 20.24 -5.73
C ALA A 327 -13.65 21.62 -6.18
N MET A 328 -14.47 22.40 -6.89
CA MET A 328 -14.12 23.77 -7.31
C MET A 328 -13.91 24.69 -6.11
N LYS A 329 -14.82 24.65 -5.13
CA LYS A 329 -14.70 25.41 -3.88
C LYS A 329 -13.46 25.00 -3.09
N ARG A 330 -13.10 23.72 -3.10
CA ARG A 330 -11.90 23.26 -2.40
C ARG A 330 -10.62 23.75 -3.07
N ILE A 331 -10.56 23.76 -4.40
CA ILE A 331 -9.44 24.35 -5.14
C ILE A 331 -9.34 25.86 -4.86
N GLU A 332 -10.47 26.57 -4.83
CA GLU A 332 -10.52 27.99 -4.43
C GLU A 332 -9.88 28.19 -3.05
N ALA A 333 -10.30 27.39 -2.05
CA ALA A 333 -9.74 27.48 -0.69
C ALA A 333 -8.23 27.18 -0.64
N LEU A 334 -7.76 26.17 -1.41
CA LEU A 334 -6.34 25.88 -1.52
C LEU A 334 -5.55 27.00 -2.22
N GLY A 335 -6.14 27.60 -3.26
CA GLY A 335 -5.57 28.76 -3.95
C GLY A 335 -5.40 29.95 -3.01
N LEU A 336 -6.43 30.29 -2.23
CA LEU A 336 -6.36 31.35 -1.22
C LEU A 336 -5.27 31.06 -0.18
N THR A 337 -5.16 29.82 0.29
CA THR A 337 -4.09 29.41 1.22
C THR A 337 -2.69 29.54 0.58
N ALA A 338 -2.61 29.34 -0.73
CA ALA A 338 -1.37 29.53 -1.50
C ALA A 338 -1.08 31.02 -1.85
N GLY A 339 -1.93 31.94 -1.43
CA GLY A 339 -1.78 33.39 -1.69
C GLY A 339 -2.31 33.83 -3.05
N VAL A 340 -3.10 33.03 -3.75
CA VAL A 340 -3.71 33.38 -5.04
C VAL A 340 -5.12 33.90 -4.81
N PRO A 341 -5.49 35.10 -5.31
CA PRO A 341 -6.84 35.63 -5.18
C PRO A 341 -7.90 34.74 -5.83
N ARG A 342 -9.14 34.84 -5.34
CA ARG A 342 -10.28 34.02 -5.79
C ARG A 342 -10.45 34.06 -7.32
N ASP A 343 -10.54 35.25 -7.90
CA ASP A 343 -10.79 35.44 -9.32
C ASP A 343 -9.67 34.84 -10.19
N ALA A 344 -8.41 35.02 -9.74
CA ALA A 344 -7.27 34.38 -10.40
C ALA A 344 -7.29 32.85 -10.27
N THR A 345 -7.76 32.32 -9.14
CA THR A 345 -7.91 30.88 -8.95
C THR A 345 -8.98 30.32 -9.88
N HIS A 346 -10.15 30.97 -10.00
CA HIS A 346 -11.21 30.54 -10.93
C HIS A 346 -10.75 30.65 -12.39
N ALA A 347 -10.05 31.69 -12.77
CA ALA A 347 -9.44 31.81 -14.11
C ALA A 347 -8.44 30.69 -14.41
N LEU A 348 -7.66 30.27 -13.42
CA LEU A 348 -6.74 29.12 -13.57
C LEU A 348 -7.50 27.80 -13.69
N ILE A 349 -8.57 27.58 -12.91
CA ILE A 349 -9.38 26.35 -12.97
C ILE A 349 -10.04 26.22 -14.34
N SER A 350 -10.74 27.26 -14.81
CA SER A 350 -11.48 27.23 -16.08
C SER A 350 -10.57 27.03 -17.29
N ALA A 351 -9.34 27.52 -17.22
CA ALA A 351 -8.34 27.33 -18.28
C ALA A 351 -7.64 25.95 -18.24
N ALA A 352 -7.62 25.27 -17.08
CA ALA A 352 -6.80 24.11 -16.83
C ALA A 352 -7.58 22.80 -16.71
N ILE A 353 -8.80 22.82 -16.19
CA ILE A 353 -9.62 21.64 -15.91
C ILE A 353 -10.84 21.61 -16.81
N ASP A 354 -10.96 20.55 -17.59
CA ASP A 354 -12.11 20.35 -18.48
C ASP A 354 -13.20 19.49 -17.82
N ILE A 355 -12.81 18.48 -17.01
CA ILE A 355 -13.70 17.41 -16.54
C ILE A 355 -13.49 17.14 -15.03
N VAL A 356 -14.59 16.84 -14.35
CA VAL A 356 -14.60 16.27 -12.99
C VAL A 356 -15.31 14.92 -13.01
N VAL A 357 -14.63 13.88 -12.55
CA VAL A 357 -15.19 12.53 -12.35
C VAL A 357 -15.41 12.32 -10.85
N HIS A 358 -16.66 12.15 -10.43
CA HIS A 358 -17.01 12.00 -9.01
C HIS A 358 -17.33 10.56 -8.66
N LEU A 359 -16.78 10.11 -7.52
CA LEU A 359 -16.98 8.78 -6.99
C LEU A 359 -17.69 8.80 -5.64
N GLU A 360 -18.63 7.88 -5.49
CA GLU A 360 -19.29 7.62 -4.23
C GLU A 360 -19.08 6.18 -3.76
N ARG A 361 -19.15 5.99 -2.45
CA ARG A 361 -19.29 4.68 -1.83
C ARG A 361 -20.73 4.54 -1.36
N LEU A 362 -21.46 3.60 -1.96
CA LEU A 362 -22.85 3.31 -1.62
C LEU A 362 -22.97 2.67 -0.23
N PRO A 363 -24.16 2.70 0.41
CA PRO A 363 -24.40 1.99 1.67
C PRO A 363 -24.12 0.48 1.59
N SER A 364 -24.22 -0.11 0.40
CA SER A 364 -23.85 -1.51 0.14
C SER A 364 -22.35 -1.78 0.20
N GLY A 365 -21.52 -0.74 0.38
CA GLY A 365 -20.05 -0.83 0.30
C GLY A 365 -19.49 -0.71 -1.11
N ARG A 366 -20.31 -0.84 -2.15
CA ARG A 366 -19.90 -0.73 -3.56
C ARG A 366 -19.44 0.69 -3.89
N ARG A 367 -18.36 0.82 -4.65
CA ARG A 367 -17.80 2.07 -5.15
C ARG A 367 -18.30 2.29 -6.57
N VAL A 368 -18.76 3.49 -6.88
CA VAL A 368 -19.30 3.82 -8.21
C VAL A 368 -18.84 5.19 -8.66
N VAL A 369 -18.64 5.36 -9.96
CA VAL A 369 -18.61 6.69 -10.57
C VAL A 369 -20.05 7.17 -10.62
N SER A 370 -20.39 8.14 -9.75
CA SER A 370 -21.76 8.67 -9.65
C SER A 370 -22.04 9.72 -10.71
N ASP A 371 -21.03 10.54 -11.04
CA ASP A 371 -21.19 11.69 -11.93
C ASP A 371 -19.91 11.95 -12.72
N VAL A 372 -20.08 12.45 -13.96
CA VAL A 372 -19.03 13.09 -14.76
C VAL A 372 -19.55 14.44 -15.20
N HIS A 373 -18.83 15.50 -14.82
CA HIS A 373 -19.18 16.88 -15.10
C HIS A 373 -18.14 17.55 -15.99
N GLU A 374 -18.60 18.44 -16.86
CA GLU A 374 -17.77 19.42 -17.53
C GLU A 374 -17.61 20.66 -16.63
N VAL A 375 -16.41 21.27 -16.64
CA VAL A 375 -16.14 22.53 -15.96
C VAL A 375 -16.37 23.67 -16.96
N ARG A 376 -17.16 24.67 -16.58
CA ARG A 376 -17.47 25.85 -17.39
C ARG A 376 -17.18 27.13 -16.63
N ASP A 377 -16.84 28.17 -17.35
CA ASP A 377 -16.79 29.52 -16.80
C ASP A 377 -18.16 30.19 -16.97
N GLU A 378 -18.73 30.64 -15.87
CA GLU A 378 -19.93 31.47 -15.87
C GLU A 378 -19.65 32.76 -15.11
N HIS A 379 -19.44 33.84 -15.88
CA HIS A 379 -19.17 35.17 -15.33
C HIS A 379 -17.93 35.25 -14.40
N GLY A 380 -16.88 34.52 -14.76
CA GLY A 380 -15.64 34.47 -14.00
C GLY A 380 -15.66 33.49 -12.82
N LEU A 381 -16.70 32.68 -12.71
CA LEU A 381 -16.80 31.61 -11.72
C LEU A 381 -16.85 30.24 -12.41
N CYS A 382 -16.07 29.30 -11.90
CA CYS A 382 -16.11 27.93 -12.36
C CYS A 382 -17.35 27.23 -11.81
N VAL A 383 -18.22 26.76 -12.70
CA VAL A 383 -19.38 25.91 -12.43
C VAL A 383 -19.19 24.56 -13.06
N THR A 384 -19.98 23.57 -12.65
CA THR A 384 -19.92 22.23 -13.20
C THR A 384 -21.28 21.84 -13.79
N SER A 385 -21.29 21.29 -15.02
CA SER A 385 -22.47 20.81 -15.73
C SER A 385 -22.36 19.31 -15.95
N ALA A 386 -23.43 18.56 -15.64
CA ALA A 386 -23.43 17.09 -15.76
C ALA A 386 -23.36 16.64 -17.22
N LEU A 387 -22.44 15.75 -17.53
CA LEU A 387 -22.36 15.00 -18.78
C LEU A 387 -22.88 13.56 -18.60
N TYR A 388 -22.75 13.03 -17.38
CA TYR A 388 -23.23 11.69 -16.99
C TYR A 388 -23.62 11.73 -15.52
N GLY A 389 -24.67 11.01 -15.17
CA GLY A 389 -25.13 10.78 -13.82
C GLY A 389 -25.70 9.36 -13.67
N ARG A 390 -26.16 8.99 -12.48
CA ARG A 390 -26.73 7.65 -12.22
C ARG A 390 -27.91 7.24 -13.11
N GLY A 391 -28.51 8.18 -13.83
CA GLY A 391 -29.57 7.95 -14.80
C GLY A 391 -29.10 7.72 -16.24
N GLY A 392 -27.77 7.76 -16.48
CA GLY A 392 -27.16 7.67 -17.80
C GLY A 392 -26.52 8.98 -18.29
N LEU A 393 -26.27 9.07 -19.59
CA LEU A 393 -25.74 10.29 -20.23
C LEU A 393 -26.77 11.42 -20.18
N ALA A 394 -26.30 12.67 -20.10
CA ALA A 394 -27.16 13.84 -20.26
C ALA A 394 -27.84 13.83 -21.64
N GLU A 395 -29.03 14.38 -21.73
CA GLU A 395 -29.87 14.34 -22.95
C GLU A 395 -29.18 14.86 -24.21
N ASP A 396 -28.25 15.81 -24.06
CA ASP A 396 -27.45 16.40 -25.16
C ASP A 396 -26.30 15.50 -25.67
N LEU A 397 -26.05 14.35 -25.06
CA LEU A 397 -24.96 13.43 -25.38
C LEU A 397 -25.41 12.01 -25.75
N SER A 398 -26.72 11.74 -25.73
CA SER A 398 -27.34 10.44 -26.03
C SER A 398 -27.41 10.11 -27.54
#